data_8efa4a447c46cf62ab9a7e41756b2cda
#
_entry.id   8efa4a447c46cf62ab9a7e41756b2cda
#
_cell.length_a   1.000
_cell.length_b   1.000
_cell.length_c   1.000
_cell.angle_alpha   90.00
_cell.angle_beta   90.00
_cell.angle_gamma   90.00
#
_symmetry.space_group_name_H-M   'P 1'
#
loop_
_entity.id
_entity.type
_entity.pdbx_description
1 polymer ?
#
loop_
_entity_poly.entity_id
_entity_poly.type
_entity_poly.pdbx_seq_one_letter_code
_entity_poly.pdbx_strand_id
1 'polypeptide(L)'
;MKNILLLFTLAFIFCSCENRYVSDGRNMYEAYFDKVLKDPSSLKIYNEAYTVDGVSVKWTIDYGAKNSFGAMDRQTIEFKTNPSILEVNGELYTREELNP
;
A
#
# COMPACT_ATOMS: atom_id res chain seq x y z
N MET A 1 4.88 -39.34 3.62
CA MET A 1 3.64 -38.55 3.46
C MET A 1 3.44 -37.51 4.52
N LYS A 2 3.54 -37.87 5.79
CA LYS A 2 3.39 -36.89 6.90
C LYS A 2 4.42 -35.76 6.83
N ASN A 3 5.66 -36.04 6.44
CA ASN A 3 6.74 -35.04 6.36
C ASN A 3 6.49 -34.02 5.26
N ILE A 4 5.86 -34.42 4.16
CA ILE A 4 5.55 -33.54 3.03
C ILE A 4 4.44 -32.56 3.42
N LEU A 5 3.45 -32.99 4.18
CA LEU A 5 2.39 -32.15 4.69
C LEU A 5 2.88 -31.10 5.68
N LEU A 6 3.82 -31.49 6.56
CA LEU A 6 4.45 -30.58 7.50
C LEU A 6 5.26 -29.50 6.81
N LEU A 7 6.03 -29.86 5.78
CA LEU A 7 6.81 -28.93 4.98
C LEU A 7 5.90 -27.93 4.26
N PHE A 8 4.79 -28.38 3.76
CA PHE A 8 3.81 -27.54 3.08
C PHE A 8 3.19 -26.52 4.04
N THR A 9 2.88 -26.94 5.25
CA THR A 9 2.31 -26.06 6.29
C THR A 9 3.31 -25.00 6.72
N LEU A 10 4.59 -25.35 6.88
CA LEU A 10 5.66 -24.41 7.22
C LEU A 10 5.86 -23.36 6.12
N ALA A 11 5.85 -23.77 4.86
CA ALA A 11 5.98 -22.84 3.73
C ALA A 11 4.81 -21.85 3.70
N PHE A 12 3.62 -22.28 4.04
CA PHE A 12 2.44 -21.42 4.11
C PHE A 12 2.56 -20.37 5.21
N ILE A 13 3.08 -20.74 6.37
CA ILE A 13 3.31 -19.81 7.48
C ILE A 13 4.35 -18.75 7.10
N PHE A 14 5.41 -19.13 6.40
CA PHE A 14 6.42 -18.20 5.92
C PHE A 14 5.87 -17.17 4.94
N CYS A 15 4.96 -17.58 4.06
CA CYS A 15 4.35 -16.69 3.08
C CYS A 15 3.39 -15.67 3.69
N SER A 16 2.90 -15.92 4.92
CA SER A 16 1.97 -15.02 5.59
C SER A 16 2.67 -13.94 6.44
N CYS A 17 4.00 -14.03 6.62
CA CYS A 17 4.77 -13.06 7.39
C CYS A 17 5.17 -11.89 6.51
N GLU A 18 4.41 -10.81 6.59
CA GLU A 18 4.70 -9.57 5.90
C GLU A 18 5.59 -8.67 6.75
N ASN A 19 6.51 -7.94 6.10
CA ASN A 19 7.35 -6.96 6.76
C ASN A 19 6.48 -5.85 7.36
N ARG A 20 6.76 -5.48 8.62
CA ARG A 20 5.99 -4.44 9.33
C ARG A 20 6.03 -3.08 8.64
N TYR A 21 7.15 -2.75 7.99
CA TYR A 21 7.28 -1.48 7.25
C TYR A 21 6.40 -1.46 6.01
N VAL A 22 6.19 -2.60 5.40
CA VAL A 22 5.24 -2.76 4.29
C VAL A 22 3.81 -2.57 4.77
N SER A 23 3.45 -3.22 5.86
CA SER A 23 2.11 -3.09 6.45
C SER A 23 1.82 -1.65 6.89
N ASP A 24 2.76 -1.01 7.57
CA ASP A 24 2.64 0.40 7.98
C ASP A 24 2.54 1.32 6.76
N GLY A 25 3.38 1.11 5.76
CA GLY A 25 3.38 1.92 4.54
C GLY A 25 2.08 1.79 3.77
N ARG A 26 1.52 0.59 3.70
CA ARG A 26 0.22 0.37 3.06
C ARG A 26 -0.88 1.13 3.79
N ASN A 27 -0.90 1.10 5.11
CA ASN A 27 -1.86 1.87 5.89
C ASN A 27 -1.73 3.37 5.63
N MET A 28 -0.52 3.86 5.47
CA MET A 28 -0.27 5.27 5.17
C MET A 28 -0.77 5.67 3.79
N TYR A 29 -0.48 4.89 2.75
CA TYR A 29 -0.95 5.26 1.42
C TYR A 29 -2.46 5.10 1.29
N GLU A 30 -3.06 4.15 1.96
CA GLU A 30 -4.51 4.01 2.00
C GLU A 30 -5.16 5.23 2.67
N ALA A 31 -4.59 5.73 3.75
CA ALA A 31 -5.04 6.95 4.41
C ALA A 31 -4.87 8.18 3.51
N TYR A 32 -3.80 8.23 2.73
CA TYR A 32 -3.60 9.29 1.74
C TYR A 32 -4.72 9.28 0.69
N PHE A 33 -5.02 8.11 0.12
CA PHE A 33 -6.12 8.00 -0.83
C PHE A 33 -7.45 8.42 -0.23
N ASP A 34 -7.71 8.03 0.99
CA ASP A 34 -8.92 8.39 1.71
C ASP A 34 -9.09 9.90 1.86
N LYS A 35 -7.95 10.60 1.98
CA LYS A 35 -7.91 12.04 2.16
C LYS A 35 -8.04 12.83 0.86
N VAL A 36 -7.44 12.34 -0.23
CA VAL A 36 -7.31 13.13 -1.47
C VAL A 36 -8.29 12.75 -2.57
N LEU A 37 -8.84 11.53 -2.55
CA LEU A 37 -9.78 11.10 -3.58
C LEU A 37 -11.14 11.78 -3.41
N LYS A 38 -11.77 12.07 -4.54
CA LYS A 38 -13.14 12.64 -4.56
C LYS A 38 -14.16 11.66 -4.00
N ASP A 39 -14.01 10.39 -4.34
CA ASP A 39 -14.85 9.30 -3.85
C ASP A 39 -13.96 8.16 -3.38
N PRO A 40 -13.50 8.22 -2.11
CA PRO A 40 -12.60 7.19 -1.57
C PRO A 40 -13.21 5.79 -1.58
N SER A 41 -14.53 5.68 -1.47
CA SER A 41 -15.20 4.38 -1.48
C SER A 41 -15.13 3.68 -2.84
N SER A 42 -14.83 4.41 -3.91
CA SER A 42 -14.69 3.87 -5.26
C SER A 42 -13.29 3.37 -5.57
N LEU A 43 -12.34 3.55 -4.65
CA LEU A 43 -10.95 3.15 -4.86
C LEU A 43 -10.85 1.67 -5.19
N LYS A 44 -10.11 1.38 -6.27
CA LYS A 44 -9.79 0.03 -6.68
C LYS A 44 -8.30 -0.06 -6.96
N ILE A 45 -7.62 -0.98 -6.31
CA ILE A 45 -6.20 -1.25 -6.54
C ILE A 45 -6.10 -2.37 -7.57
N TYR A 46 -5.53 -2.07 -8.73
CA TYR A 46 -5.32 -3.06 -9.79
C TYR A 46 -4.01 -3.79 -9.64
N ASN A 47 -2.98 -3.08 -9.19
CA ASN A 47 -1.67 -3.69 -8.94
C ASN A 47 -0.93 -2.90 -7.88
N GLU A 48 -0.26 -3.61 -6.99
CA GLU A 48 0.60 -3.05 -5.96
C GLU A 48 1.96 -3.69 -6.08
N ALA A 49 2.97 -2.88 -6.38
CA ALA A 49 4.35 -3.31 -6.38
C ALA A 49 5.14 -2.47 -5.40
N TYR A 50 6.10 -3.08 -4.71
CA TYR A 50 6.92 -2.34 -3.77
C TYR A 50 8.32 -2.92 -3.68
N THR A 51 9.25 -2.08 -3.22
CA THR A 51 10.63 -2.45 -2.93
C THR A 51 10.97 -1.95 -1.53
N VAL A 52 11.50 -2.84 -0.69
CA VAL A 52 11.89 -2.51 0.68
C VAL A 52 13.37 -2.12 0.70
N ASP A 53 13.66 -0.99 1.34
CA ASP A 53 15.03 -0.50 1.55
C ASP A 53 15.16 -0.06 3.01
N GLY A 54 15.62 -0.98 3.86
CA GLY A 54 15.71 -0.74 5.30
C GLY A 54 14.34 -0.50 5.92
N VAL A 55 14.12 0.70 6.46
CA VAL A 55 12.83 1.11 7.03
C VAL A 55 11.93 1.80 6.02
N SER A 56 12.43 2.06 4.83
CA SER A 56 11.69 2.72 3.75
C SER A 56 11.13 1.72 2.77
N VAL A 57 9.99 2.05 2.19
CA VAL A 57 9.36 1.24 1.15
C VAL A 57 8.99 2.16 0.00
N LYS A 58 9.36 1.77 -1.20
CA LYS A 58 8.96 2.46 -2.44
C LYS A 58 7.80 1.69 -3.05
N TRP A 59 6.74 2.40 -3.36
CA TRP A 59 5.49 1.84 -3.85
C TRP A 59 5.20 2.32 -5.26
N THR A 60 4.73 1.42 -6.10
CA THR A 60 4.13 1.75 -7.38
C THR A 60 2.73 1.15 -7.39
N ILE A 61 1.72 1.99 -7.39
CA ILE A 61 0.34 1.58 -7.25
C ILE A 61 -0.43 1.94 -8.53
N ASP A 62 -1.00 0.94 -9.16
CA ASP A 62 -1.93 1.10 -10.28
C ASP A 62 -3.34 1.04 -9.69
N TYR A 63 -4.05 2.15 -9.76
CA TYR A 63 -5.35 2.28 -9.10
C TYR A 63 -6.35 3.00 -9.97
N GLY A 64 -7.62 2.84 -9.64
CA GLY A 64 -8.71 3.58 -10.23
C GLY A 64 -9.63 4.12 -9.15
N ALA A 65 -10.23 5.26 -9.43
CA ALA A 65 -11.23 5.87 -8.56
C ALA A 65 -12.16 6.75 -9.38
N LYS A 66 -13.37 6.95 -8.91
CA LYS A 66 -14.34 7.82 -9.59
C LYS A 66 -13.94 9.29 -9.40
N ASN A 67 -13.97 10.02 -10.51
CA ASN A 67 -13.75 11.47 -10.51
C ASN A 67 -15.04 12.22 -10.18
N SER A 68 -15.01 13.56 -10.25
CA SER A 68 -16.16 14.43 -9.95
C SER A 68 -17.36 14.19 -10.87
N PHE A 69 -17.15 13.59 -12.03
CA PHE A 69 -18.21 13.30 -13.01
C PHE A 69 -18.75 11.87 -12.89
N GLY A 70 -18.26 11.11 -11.93
CA GLY A 70 -18.68 9.73 -11.73
C GLY A 70 -18.00 8.70 -12.64
N ALA A 71 -17.02 9.10 -13.45
CA ALA A 71 -16.26 8.20 -14.32
C ALA A 71 -15.03 7.68 -13.60
N MET A 72 -14.67 6.42 -13.89
CA MET A 72 -13.46 5.80 -13.33
C MET A 72 -12.22 6.32 -14.03
N ASP A 73 -11.33 6.94 -13.28
CA ASP A 73 -9.99 7.33 -13.75
C ASP A 73 -8.98 6.31 -13.23
N ARG A 74 -8.21 5.73 -14.13
CA ARG A 74 -7.14 4.80 -13.80
C ARG A 74 -5.79 5.49 -13.95
N GLN A 75 -4.97 5.41 -12.91
CA GLN A 75 -3.67 6.07 -12.85
C GLN A 75 -2.65 5.19 -12.15
N THR A 76 -1.38 5.50 -12.37
CA THR A 76 -0.27 4.93 -11.61
C THR A 76 0.36 6.02 -10.77
N ILE A 77 0.58 5.73 -9.51
CA ILE A 77 1.18 6.67 -8.57
C ILE A 77 2.34 6.00 -7.84
N GLU A 78 3.34 6.80 -7.49
CA GLU A 78 4.49 6.33 -6.72
C GLU A 78 4.51 6.99 -5.36
N PHE A 79 4.73 6.18 -4.33
CA PHE A 79 4.89 6.63 -2.95
C PHE A 79 6.24 6.17 -2.41
N LYS A 80 6.74 6.91 -1.45
CA LYS A 80 7.84 6.46 -0.61
C LYS A 80 7.41 6.62 0.84
N THR A 81 7.42 5.53 1.59
CA THR A 81 6.99 5.55 2.99
C THR A 81 8.11 5.13 3.92
N ASN A 82 8.10 5.70 5.12
CA ASN A 82 8.87 5.22 6.26
C ASN A 82 7.96 5.32 7.49
N PRO A 83 8.39 4.89 8.69
CA PRO A 83 7.49 4.91 9.84
C PRO A 83 6.90 6.27 10.22
N SER A 84 7.48 7.36 9.73
CA SER A 84 7.07 8.73 10.12
C SER A 84 6.45 9.53 8.99
N ILE A 85 6.77 9.23 7.72
CA ILE A 85 6.47 10.12 6.59
C ILE A 85 6.03 9.32 5.37
N LEU A 86 5.10 9.89 4.62
CA LEU A 86 4.78 9.46 3.26
C LEU A 86 5.14 10.58 2.30
N GLU A 87 5.89 10.26 1.25
CA GLU A 87 6.26 11.18 0.18
C GLU A 87 5.54 10.82 -1.10
N VAL A 88 4.91 11.79 -1.73
CA VAL A 88 4.22 11.63 -3.01
C VAL A 88 4.26 12.93 -3.79
N ASN A 89 4.68 12.88 -5.05
CA ASN A 89 4.74 14.04 -5.94
C ASN A 89 5.49 15.24 -5.36
N GLY A 90 6.56 14.98 -4.59
CA GLY A 90 7.35 16.03 -3.94
C GLY A 90 6.72 16.60 -2.66
N GLU A 91 5.57 16.11 -2.26
CA GLU A 91 4.91 16.52 -1.02
C GLU A 91 5.16 15.49 0.07
N LEU A 92 5.29 15.98 1.31
CA LEU A 92 5.50 15.15 2.49
C LEU A 92 4.29 15.22 3.41
N TYR A 93 3.83 14.05 3.82
CA TYR A 93 2.75 13.92 4.79
C TYR A 93 3.28 13.18 6.00
N THR A 94 3.04 13.71 7.19
CA THR A 94 3.42 13.02 8.42
C THR A 94 2.39 11.93 8.72
N ARG A 95 2.81 10.93 9.49
CA ARG A 95 1.89 9.89 9.94
C ARG A 95 0.72 10.47 10.74
N GLU A 96 0.99 11.51 11.52
CA GLU A 96 -0.03 12.19 12.32
C GLU A 96 -1.08 12.87 11.45
N GLU A 97 -0.66 13.54 10.36
CA GLU A 97 -1.57 14.18 9.41
C GLU A 97 -2.46 13.16 8.70
N LEU A 98 -1.91 12.02 8.32
CA LEU A 98 -2.64 10.98 7.63
C LEU A 98 -3.59 10.22 8.56
N ASN A 99 -3.19 10.05 9.82
CA ASN A 99 -3.96 9.34 10.84
C ASN A 99 -4.46 7.97 10.34
N PRO A 100 -3.53 7.11 9.89
CA PRO A 100 -3.89 5.81 9.33
C PRO A 100 -4.52 4.85 10.33
#